data_c254fba80a1edb7b5029afc4bf393573
#
_entry.id   c254fba80a1edb7b5029afc4bf393573
#
_cell.length_a   1.000
_cell.length_b   1.000
_cell.length_c   1.000
_cell.angle_alpha   90.00
_cell.angle_beta   90.00
_cell.angle_gamma   90.00
#
_symmetry.space_group_name_H-M   'P 1'
#
loop_
_entity.id
_entity.type
_entity.pdbx_description
1 polymer ?
#
loop_
_entity_poly.entity_id
_entity_poly.type
_entity_poly.pdbx_seq_one_letter_code
_entity_poly.pdbx_strand_id
1 'polypeptide(L)'
;MGRLNVVLASRNENKLRELARVLGDWRPELLDASGYPPEEGATYYENALAKAQHGARFAGEAWVLGEDSGLEVEGLAGAPGIRSARFGGDDPVGRLLGELRDVEDDGRRARYICELVALAPSGEELRGTGVLEGRIAVEPRGDEGFGYDPIFIPVGEEQTVAELGNEWKAENSHRARAARDLLRAFNER
;
A
#
# COMPACT_ATOMS: atom_id res chain seq x y z
N MET A 1 22.52 8.66 -12.70
CA MET A 1 21.35 9.55 -12.59
C MET A 1 21.48 10.37 -11.32
N GLY A 2 21.18 11.68 -11.36
CA GLY A 2 21.20 12.49 -10.13
C GLY A 2 20.11 12.03 -9.15
N ARG A 3 20.35 12.22 -7.86
CA ARG A 3 19.39 11.93 -6.79
C ARG A 3 18.09 12.72 -7.05
N LEU A 4 16.97 12.03 -7.14
CA LEU A 4 15.67 12.67 -7.31
C LEU A 4 15.16 13.12 -5.94
N ASN A 5 14.72 14.36 -5.83
CA ASN A 5 14.06 14.86 -4.62
C ASN A 5 12.60 14.40 -4.64
N VAL A 6 12.24 13.52 -3.72
CA VAL A 6 10.92 12.86 -3.68
C VAL A 6 10.37 12.92 -2.26
N VAL A 7 9.11 13.30 -2.14
CA VAL A 7 8.38 13.30 -0.86
C VAL A 7 7.14 12.42 -0.95
N LEU A 8 6.84 11.70 0.12
CA LEU A 8 5.64 10.88 0.25
C LEU A 8 4.54 11.66 0.98
N ALA A 9 3.42 11.87 0.31
CA ALA A 9 2.23 12.51 0.88
C ALA A 9 1.48 11.56 1.82
N SER A 10 2.08 11.24 2.96
CA SER A 10 1.54 10.33 3.98
C SER A 10 2.10 10.68 5.36
N ARG A 11 1.40 10.23 6.41
CA ARG A 11 1.90 10.23 7.80
C ARG A 11 2.33 8.83 8.24
N ASN A 12 2.24 7.83 7.37
CA ASN A 12 2.49 6.43 7.71
C ASN A 12 3.97 6.08 7.46
N GLU A 13 4.74 6.02 8.54
CA GLU A 13 6.16 5.66 8.48
C GLU A 13 6.41 4.22 7.99
N ASN A 14 5.45 3.29 8.20
CA ASN A 14 5.58 1.93 7.68
C ASN A 14 5.57 1.92 6.15
N LYS A 15 4.65 2.69 5.54
CA LYS A 15 4.59 2.86 4.09
C LYS A 15 5.88 3.48 3.55
N LEU A 16 6.41 4.51 4.22
CA LEU A 16 7.69 5.11 3.84
C LEU A 16 8.82 4.09 3.89
N ARG A 17 8.95 3.33 4.99
CA ARG A 17 10.01 2.32 5.12
C ARG A 17 9.98 1.26 4.04
N GLU A 18 8.79 0.78 3.66
CA GLU A 18 8.64 -0.19 2.58
C GLU A 18 9.01 0.41 1.22
N LEU A 19 8.52 1.61 0.89
CA LEU A 19 8.82 2.28 -0.36
C LEU A 19 10.32 2.64 -0.48
N ALA A 20 10.94 3.09 0.58
CA ALA A 20 12.36 3.45 0.59
C ALA A 20 13.30 2.26 0.28
N ARG A 21 12.88 1.03 0.63
CA ARG A 21 13.64 -0.19 0.31
C ARG A 21 13.63 -0.53 -1.18
N VAL A 22 12.59 -0.12 -1.91
CA VAL A 22 12.38 -0.50 -3.31
C VAL A 22 12.74 0.62 -4.27
N LEU A 23 12.46 1.87 -3.91
CA LEU A 23 12.64 3.04 -4.78
C LEU A 23 14.11 3.47 -4.96
N GLY A 24 15.05 2.85 -4.23
CA GLY A 24 16.49 3.03 -4.46
C GLY A 24 16.95 4.49 -4.38
N ASP A 25 17.39 5.05 -5.49
CA ASP A 25 17.94 6.42 -5.57
C ASP A 25 16.91 7.53 -5.34
N TRP A 26 15.63 7.22 -5.36
CA TRP A 26 14.58 8.21 -5.09
C TRP A 26 14.55 8.65 -3.64
N ARG A 27 14.86 7.76 -2.70
CA ARG A 27 14.93 8.01 -1.24
C ARG A 27 13.83 8.94 -0.75
N PRO A 28 12.56 8.52 -0.81
CA PRO A 28 11.45 9.35 -0.39
C PRO A 28 11.54 9.71 1.09
N GLU A 29 11.09 10.91 1.45
CA GLU A 29 10.91 11.37 2.81
C GLU A 29 9.43 11.68 3.05
N LEU A 30 8.96 11.62 4.30
CA LEU A 30 7.60 12.06 4.59
C LEU A 30 7.46 13.55 4.32
N LEU A 31 6.39 13.91 3.65
CA LEU A 31 6.06 15.31 3.43
C LEU A 31 5.52 15.92 4.74
N ASP A 32 6.16 16.98 5.19
CA ASP A 32 5.61 17.82 6.26
C ASP A 32 4.50 18.71 5.70
N ALA A 33 3.28 18.22 5.77
CA ALA A 33 2.09 18.93 5.32
C ALA A 33 1.00 18.94 6.38
N SER A 34 0.36 20.09 6.54
CA SER A 34 -0.82 20.22 7.41
C SER A 34 -2.05 19.65 6.70
N GLY A 35 -2.70 18.70 7.35
CA GLY A 35 -3.99 18.16 6.92
C GLY A 35 -3.94 17.44 5.57
N TYR A 36 -4.18 16.14 5.56
CA TYR A 36 -4.40 15.40 4.31
C TYR A 36 -5.89 15.38 3.98
N PRO A 37 -6.26 15.34 2.69
CA PRO A 37 -7.66 15.22 2.31
C PRO A 37 -8.24 13.93 2.86
N PRO A 38 -9.53 13.90 3.22
CA PRO A 38 -10.21 12.65 3.52
C PRO A 38 -10.15 11.72 2.30
N GLU A 39 -10.01 10.41 2.54
CA GLU A 39 -10.03 9.40 1.50
C GLU A 39 -11.48 9.12 1.08
N GLU A 40 -12.01 9.95 0.19
CA GLU A 40 -13.39 9.90 -0.33
C GLU A 40 -13.46 9.40 -1.78
N GLY A 41 -12.32 9.07 -2.38
CA GLY A 41 -12.26 8.47 -3.72
C GLY A 41 -12.96 7.12 -3.77
N ALA A 42 -13.53 6.78 -4.91
CA ALA A 42 -14.16 5.49 -5.16
C ALA A 42 -13.12 4.37 -5.45
N THR A 43 -11.88 4.76 -5.75
CA THR A 43 -10.78 3.85 -6.09
C THR A 43 -9.51 4.20 -5.32
N TYR A 44 -8.59 3.22 -5.21
CA TYR A 44 -7.25 3.46 -4.66
C TYR A 44 -6.48 4.53 -5.45
N TYR A 45 -6.62 4.52 -6.79
CA TYR A 45 -6.01 5.54 -7.64
C TYR A 45 -6.49 6.95 -7.31
N GLU A 46 -7.80 7.16 -7.20
CA GLU A 46 -8.35 8.49 -6.87
C GLU A 46 -7.85 8.99 -5.51
N ASN A 47 -7.77 8.10 -4.51
CA ASN A 47 -7.21 8.45 -3.20
C ASN A 47 -5.71 8.76 -3.28
N ALA A 48 -4.93 7.95 -4.01
CA ALA A 48 -3.50 8.19 -4.21
C ALA A 48 -3.24 9.51 -4.93
N LEU A 49 -3.99 9.78 -6.00
CA LEU A 49 -3.90 11.03 -6.77
C LEU A 49 -4.26 12.25 -5.91
N ALA A 50 -5.35 12.18 -5.14
CA ALA A 50 -5.77 13.27 -4.26
C ALA A 50 -4.69 13.60 -3.21
N LYS A 51 -4.03 12.57 -2.64
CA LYS A 51 -2.89 12.74 -1.73
C LYS A 51 -1.70 13.40 -2.43
N ALA A 52 -1.35 12.95 -3.65
CA ALA A 52 -0.24 13.53 -4.41
C ALA A 52 -0.52 14.99 -4.78
N GLN A 53 -1.72 15.31 -5.28
CA GLN A 53 -2.14 16.67 -5.60
C GLN A 53 -2.16 17.59 -4.37
N HIS A 54 -2.61 17.07 -3.23
CA HIS A 54 -2.54 17.84 -1.98
C HIS A 54 -1.10 18.13 -1.61
N GLY A 55 -0.24 17.11 -1.63
CA GLY A 55 1.18 17.22 -1.30
C GLY A 55 1.94 18.18 -2.21
N ALA A 56 1.60 18.25 -3.50
CA ALA A 56 2.24 19.14 -4.47
C ALA A 56 2.14 20.64 -4.09
N ARG A 57 1.16 21.02 -3.27
CA ARG A 57 1.02 22.39 -2.76
C ARG A 57 2.12 22.77 -1.74
N PHE A 58 2.81 21.79 -1.18
CA PHE A 58 3.80 21.96 -0.10
C PHE A 58 5.21 21.51 -0.49
N ALA A 59 5.33 20.77 -1.59
CA ALA A 59 6.56 20.06 -1.96
C ALA A 59 7.58 20.90 -2.73
N GLY A 60 7.22 22.13 -3.19
CA GLY A 60 8.10 22.96 -4.00
C GLY A 60 8.52 22.27 -5.29
N GLU A 61 9.83 22.11 -5.50
CA GLU A 61 10.39 21.48 -6.70
C GLU A 61 10.60 19.95 -6.55
N ALA A 62 10.05 19.33 -5.50
CA ALA A 62 10.16 17.88 -5.31
C ALA A 62 9.06 17.14 -6.09
N TRP A 63 9.37 15.91 -6.50
CA TRP A 63 8.36 14.94 -6.90
C TRP A 63 7.52 14.53 -5.69
N VAL A 64 6.23 14.34 -5.88
CA VAL A 64 5.32 13.93 -4.82
C VAL A 64 4.75 12.56 -5.12
N LEU A 65 4.92 11.65 -4.16
CA LEU A 65 4.25 10.35 -4.17
C LEU A 65 2.97 10.42 -3.36
N GLY A 66 1.84 10.07 -3.97
CA GLY A 66 0.63 9.67 -3.29
C GLY A 66 0.53 8.15 -3.29
N GLU A 67 0.07 7.57 -2.20
CA GLU A 67 -0.11 6.13 -2.07
C GLU A 67 -1.43 5.82 -1.41
N ASP A 68 -2.19 4.91 -2.03
CA ASP A 68 -3.32 4.27 -1.39
C ASP A 68 -3.29 2.77 -1.60
N SER A 69 -3.70 2.02 -0.58
CA SER A 69 -3.62 0.58 -0.58
C SER A 69 -4.66 -0.04 0.34
N GLY A 70 -5.04 -1.26 0.04
CA GLY A 70 -5.98 -1.99 0.87
C GLY A 70 -5.99 -3.47 0.60
N LEU A 71 -6.76 -4.15 1.43
CA LEU A 71 -7.04 -5.58 1.38
C LEU A 71 -8.46 -5.79 0.88
N GLU A 72 -8.63 -6.63 -0.13
CA GLU A 72 -9.93 -7.07 -0.61
C GLU A 72 -10.10 -8.55 -0.33
N VAL A 73 -11.25 -8.95 0.23
CA VAL A 73 -11.57 -10.35 0.57
C VAL A 73 -12.82 -10.78 -0.19
N GLU A 74 -12.73 -11.89 -0.90
CA GLU A 74 -13.78 -12.37 -1.81
C GLU A 74 -15.09 -12.65 -1.05
N GLY A 75 -15.05 -13.38 0.06
CA GLY A 75 -16.21 -13.69 0.89
C GLY A 75 -16.87 -12.50 1.56
N LEU A 76 -16.24 -11.33 1.51
CA LEU A 76 -16.77 -10.05 2.00
C LEU A 76 -17.08 -9.07 0.87
N ALA A 77 -17.28 -9.59 -0.36
CA ALA A 77 -17.57 -8.79 -1.56
C ALA A 77 -16.53 -7.65 -1.78
N GLY A 78 -15.25 -7.93 -1.50
CA GLY A 78 -14.14 -6.98 -1.64
C GLY A 78 -13.92 -6.08 -0.43
N ALA A 79 -14.71 -6.18 0.64
CA ALA A 79 -14.40 -5.47 1.87
C ALA A 79 -13.13 -6.05 2.55
N PRO A 80 -12.39 -5.23 3.31
CA PRO A 80 -12.55 -3.81 3.60
C PRO A 80 -12.19 -2.83 2.46
N GLY A 81 -11.45 -3.25 1.42
CA GLY A 81 -11.14 -2.46 0.24
C GLY A 81 -10.43 -1.14 0.58
N ILE A 82 -10.86 -0.05 -0.03
CA ILE A 82 -10.34 1.32 0.21
C ILE A 82 -10.52 1.81 1.66
N ARG A 83 -11.27 1.06 2.47
CA ARG A 83 -11.49 1.37 3.89
C ARG A 83 -10.54 0.60 4.81
N SER A 84 -9.57 -0.15 4.27
CA SER A 84 -8.69 -1.04 5.04
C SER A 84 -8.01 -0.36 6.23
N ALA A 85 -7.55 0.88 6.06
CA ALA A 85 -6.89 1.64 7.12
C ALA A 85 -7.83 2.07 8.26
N ARG A 86 -9.14 2.10 8.02
CA ARG A 86 -10.17 2.54 8.98
C ARG A 86 -11.04 1.40 9.47
N PHE A 87 -10.89 0.22 8.88
CA PHE A 87 -11.67 -0.96 9.21
C PHE A 87 -11.19 -1.57 10.53
N GLY A 88 -12.08 -1.63 11.51
CA GLY A 88 -11.78 -2.30 12.78
C GLY A 88 -11.14 -1.44 13.87
N GLY A 89 -10.88 -0.16 13.62
CA GLY A 89 -10.31 0.73 14.65
C GLY A 89 -8.97 0.21 15.16
N ASP A 90 -8.89 -0.06 16.46
CA ASP A 90 -7.65 -0.51 17.12
C ASP A 90 -7.34 -2.01 16.90
N ASP A 91 -8.31 -2.82 16.45
CA ASP A 91 -8.12 -4.24 16.17
C ASP A 91 -8.71 -4.64 14.79
N PRO A 92 -8.07 -4.22 13.70
CA PRO A 92 -8.52 -4.58 12.36
C PRO A 92 -8.41 -6.07 12.05
N VAL A 93 -7.43 -6.76 12.64
CA VAL A 93 -7.22 -8.22 12.46
C VAL A 93 -8.35 -9.00 13.12
N GLY A 94 -8.61 -8.75 14.41
CA GLY A 94 -9.68 -9.45 15.13
C GLY A 94 -11.05 -9.19 14.52
N ARG A 95 -11.32 -7.97 14.06
CA ARG A 95 -12.56 -7.65 13.35
C ARG A 95 -12.68 -8.43 12.05
N LEU A 96 -11.66 -8.46 11.20
CA LEU A 96 -11.71 -9.18 9.93
C LEU A 96 -11.90 -10.68 10.13
N LEU A 97 -11.19 -11.27 11.09
CA LEU A 97 -11.37 -12.69 11.44
C LEU A 97 -12.78 -12.98 11.98
N GLY A 98 -13.34 -12.05 12.73
CA GLY A 98 -14.73 -12.15 13.19
C GLY A 98 -15.76 -12.15 12.06
N GLU A 99 -15.60 -11.29 11.06
CA GLU A 99 -16.45 -11.24 9.86
C GLU A 99 -16.31 -12.53 9.00
N LEU A 100 -15.15 -13.19 9.07
CA LEU A 100 -14.85 -14.42 8.32
C LEU A 100 -15.08 -15.70 9.10
N ARG A 101 -15.69 -15.65 10.30
CA ARG A 101 -15.85 -16.83 11.18
C ARG A 101 -16.55 -17.99 10.50
N ASP A 102 -17.62 -17.69 9.76
CA ASP A 102 -18.47 -18.69 9.11
C ASP A 102 -18.21 -18.74 7.59
N VAL A 103 -17.12 -18.15 7.13
CA VAL A 103 -16.72 -18.16 5.72
C VAL A 103 -15.79 -19.32 5.45
N GLU A 104 -16.15 -20.19 4.50
CA GLU A 104 -15.37 -21.33 4.05
C GLU A 104 -14.08 -20.89 3.30
N ASP A 105 -13.16 -21.82 3.10
CA ASP A 105 -11.81 -21.56 2.56
C ASP A 105 -11.83 -20.82 1.22
N ASP A 106 -12.76 -21.13 0.32
CA ASP A 106 -12.89 -20.47 -0.97
C ASP A 106 -13.23 -18.97 -0.85
N GLY A 107 -14.05 -18.62 0.15
CA GLY A 107 -14.40 -17.23 0.44
C GLY A 107 -13.28 -16.45 1.14
N ARG A 108 -12.24 -17.14 1.64
CA ARG A 108 -11.08 -16.50 2.27
C ARG A 108 -10.03 -16.03 1.28
N ARG A 109 -10.23 -16.25 -0.03
CA ARG A 109 -9.36 -15.64 -1.05
C ARG A 109 -9.36 -14.12 -0.91
N ALA A 110 -8.17 -13.56 -1.03
CA ALA A 110 -7.96 -12.14 -0.79
C ALA A 110 -6.82 -11.62 -1.64
N ARG A 111 -6.79 -10.29 -1.81
CA ARG A 111 -5.65 -9.62 -2.44
C ARG A 111 -5.35 -8.30 -1.76
N TYR A 112 -4.08 -7.99 -1.66
CA TYR A 112 -3.62 -6.64 -1.42
C TYR A 112 -3.49 -5.88 -2.73
N ILE A 113 -3.91 -4.63 -2.74
CA ILE A 113 -3.73 -3.71 -3.86
C ILE A 113 -2.98 -2.47 -3.36
N CYS A 114 -2.07 -1.95 -4.18
CA CYS A 114 -1.41 -0.67 -3.96
C CYS A 114 -1.42 0.14 -5.26
N GLU A 115 -1.83 1.39 -5.16
CA GLU A 115 -1.70 2.41 -6.18
C GLU A 115 -0.70 3.48 -5.71
N LEU A 116 0.26 3.75 -6.57
CA LEU A 116 1.22 4.85 -6.44
C LEU A 116 0.99 5.85 -7.56
N VAL A 117 0.92 7.11 -7.20
CA VAL A 117 0.91 8.23 -8.16
C VAL A 117 2.09 9.13 -7.84
N ALA A 118 2.97 9.35 -8.83
CA ALA A 118 4.05 10.32 -8.73
C ALA A 118 3.73 11.54 -9.58
N LEU A 119 3.70 12.71 -8.95
CA LEU A 119 3.53 14.00 -9.63
C LEU A 119 4.86 14.74 -9.67
N ALA A 120 5.31 15.10 -10.88
CA ALA A 120 6.45 15.97 -11.08
C ALA A 120 6.09 17.43 -10.77
N PRO A 121 7.08 18.30 -10.49
CA PRO A 121 6.85 19.75 -10.41
C PRO A 121 6.26 20.35 -11.69
N SER A 122 6.51 19.73 -12.85
CA SER A 122 5.93 20.11 -14.14
C SER A 122 4.44 19.79 -14.28
N GLY A 123 3.88 18.99 -13.38
CA GLY A 123 2.53 18.45 -13.47
C GLY A 123 2.44 17.10 -14.22
N GLU A 124 3.55 16.55 -14.69
CA GLU A 124 3.58 15.20 -15.26
C GLU A 124 3.18 14.19 -14.20
N GLU A 125 2.29 13.26 -14.55
CA GLU A 125 1.81 12.18 -13.70
C GLU A 125 2.38 10.84 -14.17
N LEU A 126 2.91 10.07 -13.23
CA LEU A 126 3.27 8.67 -13.43
C LEU A 126 2.50 7.81 -12.43
N ARG A 127 2.18 6.59 -12.84
CA ARG A 127 1.42 5.65 -12.02
C ARG A 127 2.15 4.32 -11.92
N GLY A 128 2.04 3.68 -10.76
CA GLY A 128 2.46 2.30 -10.55
C GLY A 128 1.41 1.54 -9.76
N THR A 129 1.07 0.35 -10.25
CA THR A 129 0.07 -0.53 -9.64
C THR A 129 0.73 -1.83 -9.18
N GLY A 130 0.34 -2.33 -8.01
CA GLY A 130 0.81 -3.62 -7.52
C GLY A 130 -0.27 -4.40 -6.83
N VAL A 131 -0.38 -5.68 -7.16
CA VAL A 131 -1.33 -6.61 -6.57
C VAL A 131 -0.56 -7.80 -6.01
N LEU A 132 -0.95 -8.26 -4.81
CA LEU A 132 -0.48 -9.49 -4.20
C LEU A 132 -1.68 -10.36 -3.87
N GLU A 133 -1.85 -11.44 -4.61
CA GLU A 133 -2.91 -12.42 -4.39
C GLU A 133 -2.56 -13.35 -3.21
N GLY A 134 -3.58 -13.81 -2.49
CA GLY A 134 -3.42 -14.68 -1.34
C GLY A 134 -4.75 -15.13 -0.74
N ARG A 135 -4.70 -15.47 0.53
CA ARG A 135 -5.87 -15.85 1.35
C ARG A 135 -5.71 -15.38 2.78
N ILE A 136 -6.82 -15.29 3.50
CA ILE A 136 -6.82 -14.95 4.92
C ILE A 136 -6.70 -16.22 5.75
N ALA A 137 -5.71 -16.26 6.64
CA ALA A 137 -5.52 -17.31 7.64
C ALA A 137 -6.69 -17.35 8.64
N VAL A 138 -6.84 -18.47 9.35
CA VAL A 138 -7.86 -18.61 10.41
C VAL A 138 -7.45 -17.94 11.71
N GLU A 139 -6.15 -17.75 11.92
CA GLU A 139 -5.56 -17.14 13.11
C GLU A 139 -4.31 -16.31 12.73
N PRO A 140 -3.94 -15.29 13.53
CA PRO A 140 -2.75 -14.49 13.27
C PRO A 140 -1.48 -15.30 13.57
N ARG A 141 -0.43 -15.12 12.74
CA ARG A 141 0.90 -15.72 12.90
C ARG A 141 1.97 -14.72 12.47
N GLY A 142 3.12 -14.74 13.18
CA GLY A 142 4.22 -13.80 12.94
C GLY A 142 3.98 -12.42 13.55
N ASP A 143 5.03 -11.63 13.63
CA ASP A 143 5.07 -10.34 14.32
C ASP A 143 5.72 -9.21 13.51
N GLU A 144 6.20 -9.51 12.29
CA GLU A 144 6.75 -8.50 11.41
C GLU A 144 5.67 -7.83 10.54
N GLY A 145 6.02 -6.67 9.97
CA GLY A 145 5.12 -5.91 9.11
C GLY A 145 4.11 -5.06 9.88
N PHE A 146 2.92 -4.88 9.31
CA PHE A 146 1.82 -4.10 9.91
C PHE A 146 0.47 -4.44 9.27
N GLY A 147 -0.61 -3.97 9.90
CA GLY A 147 -1.97 -4.14 9.39
C GLY A 147 -2.40 -5.61 9.37
N TYR A 148 -2.77 -6.14 8.22
CA TYR A 148 -3.26 -7.51 8.06
C TYR A 148 -2.16 -8.52 7.73
N ASP A 149 -0.88 -8.15 7.79
CA ASP A 149 0.25 -9.04 7.50
C ASP A 149 0.25 -10.34 8.33
N PRO A 150 -0.17 -10.33 9.62
CA PRO A 150 -0.25 -11.55 10.43
C PRO A 150 -1.29 -12.57 9.97
N ILE A 151 -2.24 -12.18 9.15
CA ILE A 151 -3.31 -13.08 8.67
C ILE A 151 -3.35 -13.25 7.15
N PHE A 152 -2.45 -12.62 6.40
CA PHE A 152 -2.41 -12.74 4.94
C PHE A 152 -1.35 -13.75 4.50
N ILE A 153 -1.76 -14.81 3.81
CA ILE A 153 -0.90 -15.85 3.25
C ILE A 153 -0.86 -15.65 1.73
N PRO A 154 0.29 -15.27 1.14
CA PRO A 154 0.42 -15.09 -0.30
C PRO A 154 0.23 -16.40 -1.08
N VAL A 155 -0.19 -16.30 -2.33
CA VAL A 155 -0.23 -17.46 -3.23
C VAL A 155 1.17 -18.06 -3.39
N GLY A 156 1.26 -19.37 -3.20
CA GLY A 156 2.52 -20.14 -3.26
C GLY A 156 3.25 -20.25 -1.94
N GLU A 157 2.75 -19.60 -0.88
CA GLU A 157 3.33 -19.64 0.45
C GLU A 157 2.39 -20.40 1.43
N GLU A 158 2.96 -20.91 2.51
CA GLU A 158 2.24 -21.47 3.65
C GLU A 158 2.30 -20.55 4.88
N GLN A 159 3.24 -19.61 4.87
CA GLN A 159 3.49 -18.63 5.90
C GLN A 159 2.72 -17.34 5.63
N THR A 160 2.37 -16.64 6.70
CA THR A 160 1.82 -15.28 6.59
C THR A 160 2.91 -14.29 6.19
N VAL A 161 2.51 -13.13 5.69
CA VAL A 161 3.45 -12.03 5.37
C VAL A 161 4.26 -11.61 6.60
N ALA A 162 3.66 -11.67 7.79
CA ALA A 162 4.36 -11.37 9.04
C ALA A 162 5.39 -12.44 9.44
N GLU A 163 5.19 -13.70 9.05
CA GLU A 163 6.19 -14.76 9.22
C GLU A 163 7.30 -14.71 8.17
N LEU A 164 6.96 -14.34 6.92
CA LEU A 164 7.92 -14.18 5.82
C LEU A 164 8.85 -12.98 6.01
N GLY A 165 8.36 -11.94 6.66
CA GLY A 165 9.15 -10.82 7.12
C GLY A 165 9.38 -9.70 6.10
N ASN A 166 10.07 -8.65 6.58
CA ASN A 166 10.23 -7.41 5.85
C ASN A 166 11.16 -7.51 4.62
N GLU A 167 12.09 -8.45 4.59
CA GLU A 167 12.94 -8.69 3.41
C GLU A 167 12.12 -9.29 2.27
N TRP A 168 11.31 -10.32 2.56
CA TRP A 168 10.38 -10.89 1.60
C TRP A 168 9.39 -9.83 1.08
N LYS A 169 8.88 -8.96 1.95
CA LYS A 169 7.98 -7.85 1.57
C LYS A 169 8.62 -6.89 0.58
N ALA A 170 9.89 -6.54 0.76
CA ALA A 170 10.62 -5.65 -0.15
C ALA A 170 10.72 -6.22 -1.58
N GLU A 171 10.69 -7.54 -1.71
CA GLU A 171 10.76 -8.21 -3.01
C GLU A 171 9.38 -8.52 -3.60
N ASN A 172 8.38 -8.86 -2.77
CA ASN A 172 7.18 -9.53 -3.25
C ASN A 172 5.87 -8.78 -2.98
N SER A 173 5.84 -7.83 -2.03
CA SER A 173 4.60 -7.18 -1.61
C SER A 173 3.93 -6.37 -2.74
N HIS A 174 2.63 -6.13 -2.59
CA HIS A 174 1.86 -5.25 -3.45
C HIS A 174 2.51 -3.87 -3.60
N ARG A 175 3.02 -3.29 -2.51
CA ARG A 175 3.70 -1.99 -2.52
C ARG A 175 5.05 -2.05 -3.25
N ALA A 176 5.79 -3.14 -3.09
CA ALA A 176 7.02 -3.35 -3.82
C ALA A 176 6.79 -3.51 -5.34
N ARG A 177 5.70 -4.19 -5.72
CA ARG A 177 5.28 -4.33 -7.13
C ARG A 177 4.87 -2.99 -7.71
N ALA A 178 4.05 -2.20 -7.00
CA ALA A 178 3.65 -0.86 -7.41
C ALA A 178 4.87 0.07 -7.58
N ALA A 179 5.83 0.02 -6.66
CA ALA A 179 7.05 0.83 -6.75
C ALA A 179 7.90 0.46 -7.97
N ARG A 180 8.06 -0.84 -8.29
CA ARG A 180 8.78 -1.27 -9.50
C ARG A 180 8.06 -0.90 -10.79
N ASP A 181 6.73 -0.97 -10.79
CA ASP A 181 5.91 -0.56 -11.92
C ASP A 181 6.06 0.95 -12.18
N LEU A 182 6.02 1.76 -11.12
CA LEU A 182 6.28 3.20 -11.18
C LEU A 182 7.69 3.52 -11.71
N LEU A 183 8.72 2.83 -11.21
CA LEU A 183 10.10 3.03 -11.68
C LEU A 183 10.27 2.66 -13.15
N ARG A 184 9.56 1.63 -13.64
CA ARG A 184 9.54 1.28 -15.06
C ARG A 184 8.94 2.42 -15.89
N ALA A 185 7.76 2.92 -15.50
CA ALA A 185 7.12 4.05 -16.17
C ALA A 185 8.03 5.30 -16.17
N PHE A 186 8.76 5.53 -15.07
CA PHE A 186 9.72 6.63 -14.99
C PHE A 186 10.90 6.47 -15.96
N ASN A 187 11.42 5.28 -16.17
CA ASN A 187 12.59 5.01 -17.03
C ASN A 187 12.25 4.96 -18.52
N GLU A 188 10.99 4.78 -18.87
CA GLU A 188 10.48 4.70 -20.25
C GLU A 188 10.11 6.08 -20.85
N ARG A 189 10.32 7.16 -20.13
CA ARG A 189 10.00 8.55 -20.55
C ARG A 189 10.93 9.09 -21.61
#